data_67073c6d2cf31c6f95d6d70380d59b85
#
_entry.id   67073c6d2cf31c6f95d6d70380d59b85
#
_cell.length_a   1.000
_cell.length_b   1.000
_cell.length_c   1.000
_cell.angle_alpha   90.00
_cell.angle_beta   90.00
_cell.angle_gamma   90.00
#
_symmetry.space_group_name_H-M   'P 1'
#
loop_
_entity.id
_entity.type
_entity.pdbx_description
1 polymer ?
#
loop_
_entity_poly.entity_id
_entity_poly.type
_entity_poly.pdbx_seq_one_letter_code
_entity_poly.pdbx_strand_id
1 'polypeptide(L)'
;MRLQTSKLKRAVALVAVSCTLGTCCIAGSIAWANSEQGKDGANVGNIDDTKKDNGTSITIHKYQSPATDTRSDGSNQSNLVKDKKPVKGVEFKVCKVTLKEGKDTGAKKIDLSTAEGWKKIKDIQELDPSSATKNAASFLKGDNAKFVTVDTDCKKQITGEDGSTKFDKLAESLYYVEESDTKGAQIKDAQGVWKPVTVTGKVDPFFITTPLPHKTANTWEWLYDVNVYPKNDTSDDVARKTPKTPTKLYTDDGDAIIPWDISMPLTPPSDNKAYKKIGFVDSLPEGLTYDSLAEVKLVKKGKATGSTASDVSLTENTDYKVETGTDKKKVTFSLSDSRLKTLSEDFSRSTYVLKVTLKTKVAKDTKNVTNSINGWIDDSKIGDNGDPEHPCVPTKEDPKKCDKNPHGTSHFATLKITKVNDAADKDKGKKPLKGAEFTVYPVKEGTKFTDVSGKNVTKETIDGKLDKGTNDANAIKLKATDDNGVTTANLFIGTNDVASKIYCVVETKAPAGFKLNETPTCYEVKVETKEQAAAGLNNNNAHEIVNSQATELDKILSNLPMTGARGLVILTVCGIVGIAGTLFYVVMKRRKEQEQE
;
A
#
# COMPACT_ATOMS: atom_id res chain seq x y z
N MET A 1 68.81 -39.06 -26.02
CA MET A 1 67.69 -38.14 -26.19
C MET A 1 66.78 -38.27 -24.99
N ARG A 2 66.97 -37.42 -23.98
CA ARG A 2 66.22 -37.46 -22.71
C ARG A 2 65.04 -36.45 -22.80
N LEU A 3 63.81 -36.95 -22.75
CA LEU A 3 62.62 -36.12 -22.60
C LEU A 3 62.46 -35.72 -21.12
N GLN A 4 62.61 -34.44 -20.86
CA GLN A 4 62.26 -33.82 -19.58
C GLN A 4 60.75 -33.72 -19.50
N THR A 5 60.14 -34.40 -18.53
CA THR A 5 58.79 -34.21 -18.13
C THR A 5 58.74 -33.00 -17.17
N SER A 6 58.29 -31.87 -17.70
CA SER A 6 58.01 -30.70 -16.90
C SER A 6 56.78 -30.96 -15.99
N LYS A 7 57.00 -31.00 -14.68
CA LYS A 7 55.92 -30.98 -13.69
C LYS A 7 55.22 -29.63 -13.77
N LEU A 8 54.11 -29.60 -14.44
CA LEU A 8 53.19 -28.46 -14.39
C LEU A 8 52.58 -28.40 -12.96
N LYS A 9 53.12 -27.52 -12.12
CA LYS A 9 52.46 -27.12 -10.88
C LYS A 9 51.18 -26.42 -11.28
N ARG A 10 50.06 -27.09 -11.20
CA ARG A 10 48.74 -26.44 -11.23
C ARG A 10 48.62 -25.62 -9.94
N ALA A 11 48.92 -24.35 -10.06
CA ALA A 11 48.44 -23.38 -9.11
C ALA A 11 46.90 -23.42 -9.19
N VAL A 12 46.27 -23.90 -8.13
CA VAL A 12 44.83 -23.73 -7.94
C VAL A 12 44.64 -22.24 -7.71
N ALA A 13 44.38 -21.51 -8.78
CA ALA A 13 43.89 -20.16 -8.67
C ALA A 13 42.55 -20.23 -7.94
N LEU A 14 42.52 -19.72 -6.71
CA LEU A 14 41.28 -19.34 -6.02
C LEU A 14 40.58 -18.32 -6.93
N VAL A 15 39.68 -18.79 -7.76
CA VAL A 15 38.75 -17.92 -8.48
C VAL A 15 37.83 -17.35 -7.40
N ALA A 16 38.15 -16.16 -6.96
CA ALA A 16 37.21 -15.31 -6.25
C ALA A 16 36.08 -14.97 -7.23
N VAL A 17 35.07 -15.82 -7.26
CA VAL A 17 33.85 -15.51 -8.03
C VAL A 17 33.08 -14.45 -7.27
N SER A 18 33.09 -13.24 -7.80
CA SER A 18 32.27 -12.14 -7.34
C SER A 18 30.81 -12.58 -7.25
N CYS A 19 30.25 -12.58 -6.03
CA CYS A 19 28.82 -12.70 -5.81
C CYS A 19 28.15 -11.40 -6.27
N THR A 20 27.76 -11.34 -7.51
CA THR A 20 26.82 -10.34 -8.00
C THR A 20 25.42 -10.80 -7.63
N LEU A 21 24.73 -9.98 -6.78
CA LEU A 21 23.33 -10.12 -6.38
C LEU A 21 23.03 -11.27 -5.38
N GLY A 22 23.04 -10.93 -4.10
CA GLY A 22 22.14 -11.53 -3.11
C GLY A 22 22.60 -12.77 -2.35
N THR A 23 23.74 -13.35 -2.61
CA THR A 23 24.14 -14.61 -1.96
C THR A 23 25.33 -14.44 -1.03
N CYS A 24 25.06 -14.32 0.27
CA CYS A 24 26.05 -14.55 1.32
C CYS A 24 25.88 -15.97 1.84
N CYS A 25 26.41 -16.93 1.11
CA CYS A 25 26.39 -18.32 1.54
C CYS A 25 27.76 -18.75 2.05
N ILE A 26 27.77 -19.49 3.16
CA ILE A 26 28.94 -20.21 3.69
C ILE A 26 29.36 -21.35 2.75
N ALA A 27 28.89 -21.36 1.55
CA ALA A 27 29.07 -22.43 0.58
C ALA A 27 30.54 -22.79 0.25
N GLY A 28 31.49 -21.94 0.65
CA GLY A 28 32.93 -22.23 0.48
C GLY A 28 33.54 -23.15 1.53
N SER A 29 32.84 -23.38 2.66
CA SER A 29 33.41 -24.12 3.82
C SER A 29 33.05 -25.60 3.86
N ILE A 30 32.16 -26.09 3.01
CA ILE A 30 31.73 -27.50 3.00
C ILE A 30 32.90 -28.48 2.68
N ALA A 31 33.95 -28.00 2.03
CA ALA A 31 35.00 -28.86 1.44
C ALA A 31 36.24 -29.16 2.32
N TRP A 32 36.26 -28.73 3.58
CA TRP A 32 37.47 -28.74 4.39
C TRP A 32 37.47 -29.76 5.54
N ALA A 33 36.66 -30.81 5.46
CA ALA A 33 36.76 -31.95 6.34
C ALA A 33 37.81 -32.95 5.83
N ASN A 34 38.66 -33.43 6.70
CA ASN A 34 39.71 -34.41 6.38
C ASN A 34 39.70 -35.57 7.38
N SER A 35 40.03 -36.77 6.90
CA SER A 35 40.15 -37.99 7.72
C SER A 35 41.55 -38.26 8.21
N GLU A 36 42.56 -37.50 7.79
CA GLU A 36 43.95 -37.76 8.11
C GLU A 36 44.55 -36.64 8.95
N GLN A 37 45.23 -37.04 10.04
CA GLN A 37 45.94 -36.11 10.93
C GLN A 37 47.10 -35.45 10.17
N GLY A 38 47.16 -34.10 10.21
CA GLY A 38 48.24 -33.32 9.58
C GLY A 38 47.96 -32.80 8.20
N LYS A 39 46.79 -33.10 7.56
CA LYS A 39 46.34 -32.47 6.33
C LYS A 39 45.49 -31.23 6.65
N ASP A 40 45.43 -30.26 5.71
CA ASP A 40 44.63 -29.05 5.87
C ASP A 40 43.12 -29.41 5.83
N GLY A 41 42.44 -29.26 6.96
CA GLY A 41 41.01 -29.58 7.12
C GLY A 41 40.67 -30.01 8.56
N ALA A 42 39.37 -29.90 8.94
CA ALA A 42 38.88 -30.40 10.22
C ALA A 42 38.90 -31.93 10.27
N ASN A 43 39.46 -32.53 11.32
CA ASN A 43 39.48 -33.97 11.44
C ASN A 43 38.11 -34.52 11.83
N VAL A 44 37.58 -35.41 10.99
CA VAL A 44 36.29 -36.07 11.20
C VAL A 44 36.25 -36.86 12.50
N GLY A 45 37.41 -37.45 12.90
CA GLY A 45 37.51 -38.17 14.17
C GLY A 45 37.34 -37.31 15.43
N ASN A 46 37.29 -35.98 15.28
CA ASN A 46 37.04 -35.03 16.38
C ASN A 46 35.57 -34.54 16.40
N ILE A 47 34.69 -35.12 15.63
CA ILE A 47 33.24 -34.85 15.71
C ILE A 47 32.73 -35.43 17.04
N ASP A 48 31.90 -34.63 17.72
CA ASP A 48 31.32 -35.01 19.03
C ASP A 48 30.03 -35.82 18.80
N ASP A 49 30.15 -37.14 18.86
CA ASP A 49 29.03 -38.07 18.67
C ASP A 49 27.83 -37.83 19.63
N THR A 50 28.04 -37.14 20.76
CA THR A 50 26.95 -36.82 21.68
C THR A 50 25.96 -35.79 21.10
N LYS A 51 26.37 -35.09 20.08
CA LYS A 51 25.58 -34.06 19.38
C LYS A 51 24.85 -34.57 18.14
N LYS A 52 25.06 -35.81 17.73
CA LYS A 52 24.63 -36.40 16.47
C LYS A 52 23.14 -36.21 16.16
N ASP A 53 22.27 -36.42 17.12
CA ASP A 53 20.83 -36.49 16.87
C ASP A 53 20.10 -35.15 17.07
N ASN A 54 20.54 -34.29 17.99
CA ASN A 54 19.83 -33.07 18.36
C ASN A 54 20.74 -31.98 18.99
N GLY A 55 22.06 -32.13 18.88
CA GLY A 55 23.03 -31.24 19.51
C GLY A 55 23.51 -30.06 18.69
N THR A 56 22.89 -29.79 17.52
CA THR A 56 23.33 -28.73 16.64
C THR A 56 22.27 -27.67 16.40
N SER A 57 22.68 -26.51 15.89
CA SER A 57 21.77 -25.43 15.51
C SER A 57 22.24 -24.64 14.31
N ILE A 58 21.27 -23.97 13.63
CA ILE A 58 21.52 -22.96 12.59
C ILE A 58 20.82 -21.68 13.04
N THR A 59 21.60 -20.62 13.23
CA THR A 59 21.07 -19.28 13.53
C THR A 59 21.21 -18.40 12.30
N ILE A 60 20.09 -17.84 11.85
CA ILE A 60 20.02 -16.95 10.69
C ILE A 60 19.92 -15.52 11.20
N HIS A 61 20.82 -14.65 10.75
CA HIS A 61 20.87 -13.23 11.08
C HIS A 61 20.52 -12.41 9.84
N LYS A 62 19.30 -11.88 9.79
CA LYS A 62 18.74 -11.17 8.63
C LYS A 62 18.84 -9.66 8.79
N TYR A 63 19.58 -9.02 7.89
CA TYR A 63 19.83 -7.58 7.93
C TYR A 63 19.67 -6.92 6.55
N GLN A 64 19.24 -5.66 6.57
CA GLN A 64 19.22 -4.80 5.38
C GLN A 64 20.67 -4.46 4.99
N SER A 65 21.09 -4.94 3.85
CA SER A 65 22.38 -4.59 3.24
C SER A 65 22.41 -5.06 1.79
N PRO A 66 23.04 -4.32 0.88
CA PRO A 66 23.39 -4.89 -0.41
C PRO A 66 24.31 -6.09 -0.23
N ALA A 67 24.36 -6.95 -1.24
CA ALA A 67 25.29 -8.06 -1.27
C ALA A 67 26.72 -7.56 -1.10
N THR A 68 27.51 -8.26 -0.31
CA THR A 68 28.94 -7.96 -0.09
C THR A 68 29.77 -9.18 -0.43
N ASP A 69 31.03 -8.95 -0.83
CA ASP A 69 31.98 -10.03 -1.09
C ASP A 69 32.49 -10.74 0.19
N THR A 70 32.20 -10.16 1.36
CA THR A 70 32.59 -10.74 2.66
C THR A 70 31.67 -11.89 2.99
N ARG A 71 32.22 -13.09 3.09
CA ARG A 71 31.53 -14.32 3.49
C ARG A 71 31.62 -14.54 4.99
N SER A 72 30.58 -15.06 5.58
CA SER A 72 30.60 -15.60 6.94
C SER A 72 31.32 -16.96 6.94
N ASP A 73 32.02 -17.25 8.04
CA ASP A 73 32.73 -18.51 8.27
C ASP A 73 31.93 -19.49 9.15
N GLY A 74 30.70 -19.17 9.49
CA GLY A 74 29.83 -19.98 10.35
C GLY A 74 29.92 -19.67 11.84
N SER A 75 30.94 -18.93 12.28
CA SER A 75 31.04 -18.46 13.66
C SER A 75 30.07 -17.29 13.91
N ASN A 76 29.91 -16.92 15.17
CA ASN A 76 29.15 -15.72 15.53
C ASN A 76 29.97 -14.47 15.20
N GLN A 77 29.60 -13.79 14.13
CA GLN A 77 30.27 -12.60 13.60
C GLN A 77 29.37 -11.37 13.69
N SER A 78 28.96 -10.98 14.89
CA SER A 78 28.08 -9.80 15.11
C SER A 78 28.63 -8.49 14.54
N ASN A 79 29.95 -8.38 14.37
CA ASN A 79 30.62 -7.24 13.72
C ASN A 79 30.22 -7.06 12.24
N LEU A 80 29.84 -8.13 11.51
CA LEU A 80 29.38 -8.04 10.13
C LEU A 80 28.07 -7.26 9.97
N VAL A 81 27.32 -7.13 11.04
CA VAL A 81 25.97 -6.55 11.05
C VAL A 81 25.82 -5.37 12.00
N LYS A 82 26.90 -4.93 12.68
CA LYS A 82 26.90 -3.89 13.72
C LYS A 82 26.21 -2.59 13.28
N ASP A 83 26.39 -2.18 12.02
CA ASP A 83 25.84 -0.93 11.47
C ASP A 83 24.67 -1.19 10.50
N LYS A 84 24.05 -2.37 10.57
CA LYS A 84 22.96 -2.76 9.66
C LYS A 84 21.64 -2.79 10.40
N LYS A 85 20.55 -2.45 9.67
CA LYS A 85 19.21 -2.54 10.24
C LYS A 85 18.74 -4.00 10.24
N PRO A 86 18.27 -4.54 11.37
CA PRO A 86 17.66 -5.86 11.40
C PRO A 86 16.37 -5.88 10.58
N VAL A 87 16.11 -7.00 9.91
CA VAL A 87 14.87 -7.23 9.15
C VAL A 87 14.04 -8.26 9.90
N LYS A 88 12.93 -7.82 10.48
CA LYS A 88 11.95 -8.65 11.17
C LYS A 88 10.91 -9.20 10.17
N GLY A 89 10.32 -10.36 10.49
CA GLY A 89 9.15 -10.86 9.77
C GLY A 89 9.45 -11.65 8.48
N VAL A 90 10.71 -12.06 8.27
CA VAL A 90 11.11 -12.92 7.14
C VAL A 90 11.09 -14.37 7.56
N GLU A 91 10.34 -15.23 6.84
CA GLU A 91 10.28 -16.66 7.09
C GLU A 91 11.42 -17.40 6.40
N PHE A 92 12.12 -18.24 7.13
CA PHE A 92 13.08 -19.20 6.63
C PHE A 92 12.59 -20.62 6.82
N LYS A 93 12.97 -21.48 5.89
CA LYS A 93 12.69 -22.91 5.90
C LYS A 93 14.02 -23.66 5.91
N VAL A 94 14.19 -24.60 6.86
CA VAL A 94 15.36 -25.47 6.98
C VAL A 94 14.91 -26.92 6.88
N CYS A 95 15.40 -27.61 5.85
CA CYS A 95 15.05 -28.99 5.53
C CYS A 95 16.29 -29.87 5.61
N LYS A 96 16.20 -31.03 6.25
CA LYS A 96 17.27 -32.02 6.26
C LYS A 96 17.48 -32.58 4.84
N VAL A 97 18.73 -32.82 4.48
CA VAL A 97 19.11 -33.41 3.21
C VAL A 97 19.76 -34.76 3.44
N THR A 98 19.23 -35.78 2.78
CA THR A 98 19.81 -37.12 2.76
C THR A 98 20.73 -37.24 1.57
N LEU A 99 22.01 -37.57 1.81
CA LEU A 99 23.00 -37.89 0.77
C LEU A 99 22.82 -39.31 0.31
N LYS A 100 22.98 -39.54 -1.00
CA LYS A 100 22.86 -40.85 -1.67
C LYS A 100 24.05 -41.11 -2.61
N GLU A 101 24.40 -42.37 -2.80
CA GLU A 101 25.44 -42.77 -3.77
C GLU A 101 24.96 -42.68 -5.22
N GLY A 102 23.65 -42.69 -5.46
CA GLY A 102 23.05 -42.61 -6.77
C GLY A 102 21.54 -42.54 -6.77
N LYS A 103 20.94 -42.72 -7.95
CA LYS A 103 19.52 -42.53 -8.19
C LYS A 103 18.63 -43.72 -7.78
N ASP A 104 19.23 -44.90 -7.54
CA ASP A 104 18.46 -46.10 -7.26
C ASP A 104 17.77 -46.08 -5.92
N THR A 105 16.55 -46.65 -5.84
CA THR A 105 15.72 -46.69 -4.63
C THR A 105 16.35 -47.44 -3.47
N GLY A 106 17.46 -48.14 -3.67
CA GLY A 106 18.29 -48.82 -2.69
C GLY A 106 19.59 -48.11 -2.34
N ALA A 107 19.82 -46.86 -2.83
CA ALA A 107 21.07 -46.15 -2.59
C ALA A 107 21.36 -45.99 -1.09
N LYS A 108 22.58 -46.32 -0.66
CA LYS A 108 23.02 -46.20 0.73
C LYS A 108 23.01 -44.74 1.17
N LYS A 109 22.43 -44.48 2.35
CA LYS A 109 22.51 -43.19 2.99
C LYS A 109 23.93 -42.91 3.45
N ILE A 110 24.42 -41.72 3.21
CA ILE A 110 25.77 -41.28 3.59
C ILE A 110 25.71 -40.57 4.94
N ASP A 111 26.55 -41.02 5.87
CA ASP A 111 26.63 -40.51 7.22
C ASP A 111 27.79 -39.49 7.35
N LEU A 112 27.48 -38.25 7.81
CA LEU A 112 28.48 -37.20 8.01
C LEU A 112 29.37 -37.41 9.24
N SER A 113 29.10 -38.39 10.11
CA SER A 113 30.04 -38.80 11.14
C SER A 113 31.25 -39.57 10.58
N THR A 114 31.25 -39.83 9.26
CA THR A 114 32.28 -40.61 8.57
C THR A 114 33.08 -39.78 7.56
N ALA A 115 34.35 -40.14 7.37
CA ALA A 115 35.20 -39.55 6.33
C ALA A 115 34.59 -39.70 4.91
N GLU A 116 33.91 -40.83 4.66
CA GLU A 116 33.25 -41.11 3.36
C GLU A 116 32.07 -40.14 3.14
N GLY A 117 31.30 -39.81 4.16
CA GLY A 117 30.23 -38.81 4.08
C GLY A 117 30.77 -37.43 3.68
N TRP A 118 31.83 -36.99 4.31
CA TRP A 118 32.46 -35.71 3.97
C TRP A 118 33.13 -35.71 2.58
N LYS A 119 33.73 -36.84 2.17
CA LYS A 119 34.20 -37.00 0.80
C LYS A 119 33.04 -36.81 -0.19
N LYS A 120 31.87 -37.37 0.10
CA LYS A 120 30.69 -37.21 -0.75
C LYS A 120 30.20 -35.77 -0.83
N ILE A 121 30.24 -35.02 0.27
CA ILE A 121 29.94 -33.55 0.26
C ILE A 121 30.87 -32.83 -0.72
N LYS A 122 32.18 -33.16 -0.69
CA LYS A 122 33.17 -32.59 -1.58
C LYS A 122 32.90 -32.98 -3.03
N ASP A 123 32.61 -34.25 -3.31
CA ASP A 123 32.29 -34.75 -4.66
C ASP A 123 31.07 -34.03 -5.23
N ILE A 124 30.00 -33.81 -4.44
CA ILE A 124 28.80 -33.08 -4.83
C ILE A 124 29.13 -31.61 -5.17
N GLN A 125 29.97 -30.97 -4.38
CA GLN A 125 30.40 -29.59 -4.61
C GLN A 125 31.23 -29.47 -5.90
N GLU A 126 32.07 -30.46 -6.20
CA GLU A 126 32.93 -30.49 -7.41
C GLU A 126 32.14 -30.78 -8.67
N LEU A 127 30.99 -31.50 -8.60
CA LEU A 127 30.12 -31.78 -9.74
C LEU A 127 29.55 -30.52 -10.37
N ASP A 128 29.06 -29.60 -9.54
CA ASP A 128 28.53 -28.32 -9.98
C ASP A 128 28.80 -27.24 -8.89
N PRO A 129 30.03 -26.71 -8.88
CA PRO A 129 30.43 -25.73 -7.85
C PRO A 129 29.54 -24.49 -7.82
N SER A 130 28.99 -24.07 -8.96
CA SER A 130 28.16 -22.88 -9.04
C SER A 130 26.78 -23.10 -8.41
N SER A 131 26.10 -24.19 -8.74
CA SER A 131 24.78 -24.50 -8.21
C SER A 131 24.84 -25.03 -6.78
N ALA A 132 25.77 -25.92 -6.46
CA ALA A 132 25.93 -26.46 -5.11
C ALA A 132 26.27 -25.38 -4.08
N THR A 133 27.04 -24.36 -4.47
CA THR A 133 27.52 -23.31 -3.59
C THR A 133 26.74 -22.00 -3.64
N LYS A 134 26.01 -21.75 -4.72
CA LYS A 134 25.33 -20.47 -4.95
C LYS A 134 23.82 -20.57 -5.02
N ASN A 135 23.28 -21.67 -5.58
CA ASN A 135 21.84 -21.86 -5.75
C ASN A 135 21.47 -23.34 -5.65
N ALA A 136 21.21 -23.80 -4.43
CA ALA A 136 20.83 -25.18 -4.16
C ALA A 136 19.53 -25.62 -4.88
N ALA A 137 18.60 -24.69 -5.16
CA ALA A 137 17.39 -25.01 -5.90
C ALA A 137 17.70 -25.38 -7.36
N SER A 138 18.69 -24.74 -7.98
CA SER A 138 19.14 -25.10 -9.33
C SER A 138 19.84 -26.46 -9.33
N PHE A 139 20.67 -26.74 -8.32
CA PHE A 139 21.29 -28.08 -8.15
C PHE A 139 20.24 -29.19 -8.08
N LEU A 140 19.13 -28.95 -7.35
CA LEU A 140 18.04 -29.92 -7.17
C LEU A 140 17.19 -30.15 -8.43
N LYS A 141 17.26 -29.26 -9.43
CA LYS A 141 16.53 -29.40 -10.70
C LYS A 141 17.29 -30.19 -11.76
N GLY A 142 18.62 -30.33 -11.62
CA GLY A 142 19.48 -30.98 -12.58
C GLY A 142 19.70 -32.49 -12.30
N ASP A 143 20.55 -33.10 -13.10
CA ASP A 143 20.95 -34.50 -12.95
C ASP A 143 21.65 -34.79 -11.61
N ASN A 144 22.18 -33.77 -10.97
CA ASN A 144 22.83 -33.84 -9.66
C ASN A 144 21.84 -34.11 -8.52
N ALA A 145 20.52 -33.88 -8.74
CA ALA A 145 19.47 -34.23 -7.79
C ALA A 145 19.44 -35.71 -7.38
N LYS A 146 20.03 -36.58 -8.19
CA LYS A 146 20.14 -38.02 -7.88
C LYS A 146 21.00 -38.31 -6.64
N PHE A 147 21.92 -37.41 -6.28
CA PHE A 147 22.81 -37.58 -5.11
C PHE A 147 22.25 -37.06 -3.80
N VAL A 148 21.14 -36.32 -3.84
CA VAL A 148 20.52 -35.71 -2.65
C VAL A 148 19.02 -35.91 -2.65
N THR A 149 18.42 -35.96 -1.45
CA THR A 149 16.98 -35.87 -1.27
C THR A 149 16.71 -34.89 -0.14
N VAL A 150 15.93 -33.86 -0.42
CA VAL A 150 15.48 -32.89 0.58
C VAL A 150 14.22 -33.42 1.24
N ASP A 151 14.20 -33.49 2.56
CA ASP A 151 13.05 -33.92 3.33
C ASP A 151 11.88 -32.93 3.13
N THR A 152 10.66 -33.45 3.17
CA THR A 152 9.43 -32.64 3.09
C THR A 152 9.03 -32.01 4.43
N ASP A 153 9.44 -32.64 5.53
CA ASP A 153 9.20 -32.12 6.88
C ASP A 153 10.31 -31.12 7.25
N CYS A 154 10.06 -29.86 6.90
CA CYS A 154 10.99 -28.77 7.09
C CYS A 154 10.58 -27.94 8.32
N LYS A 155 11.54 -27.55 9.12
CA LYS A 155 11.31 -26.55 10.17
C LYS A 155 11.17 -25.17 9.55
N LYS A 156 10.20 -24.37 10.01
CA LYS A 156 9.97 -22.98 9.60
C LYS A 156 10.07 -22.06 10.80
N GLN A 157 10.71 -20.91 10.62
CA GLN A 157 10.88 -19.90 11.65
C GLN A 157 10.88 -18.50 11.01
N ILE A 158 10.41 -17.50 11.77
CA ILE A 158 10.32 -16.10 11.32
C ILE A 158 11.34 -15.28 12.11
N THR A 159 12.04 -14.34 11.45
CA THR A 159 13.02 -13.46 12.09
C THR A 159 12.36 -12.52 13.10
N GLY A 160 12.97 -12.40 14.28
CA GLY A 160 12.55 -11.54 15.38
C GLY A 160 12.98 -10.07 15.23
N GLU A 161 12.82 -9.30 16.31
CA GLU A 161 13.14 -7.86 16.33
C GLU A 161 14.63 -7.54 16.19
N ASP A 162 15.50 -8.49 16.54
CA ASP A 162 16.94 -8.42 16.32
C ASP A 162 17.37 -8.87 14.93
N GLY A 163 16.40 -9.23 14.06
CA GLY A 163 16.64 -9.79 12.74
C GLY A 163 17.09 -11.25 12.77
N SER A 164 17.10 -11.92 13.92
CA SER A 164 17.58 -13.30 14.02
C SER A 164 16.45 -14.31 14.16
N THR A 165 16.75 -15.57 13.77
CA THR A 165 15.93 -16.74 14.06
C THR A 165 16.83 -17.97 14.22
N LYS A 166 16.53 -18.84 15.18
CA LYS A 166 17.36 -20.01 15.52
C LYS A 166 16.59 -21.30 15.31
N PHE A 167 17.13 -22.18 14.49
CA PHE A 167 16.70 -23.56 14.33
C PHE A 167 17.58 -24.44 15.23
N ASP A 168 17.07 -24.82 16.36
CA ASP A 168 17.74 -25.65 17.36
C ASP A 168 17.36 -27.13 17.24
N LYS A 169 18.04 -27.96 18.05
CA LYS A 169 17.83 -29.41 18.10
C LYS A 169 17.83 -30.03 16.70
N LEU A 170 18.87 -29.68 15.94
CA LEU A 170 19.12 -30.26 14.65
C LEU A 170 20.07 -31.45 14.82
N ALA A 171 19.88 -32.48 14.00
CA ALA A 171 20.82 -33.58 13.87
C ALA A 171 22.04 -33.14 13.05
N GLU A 172 23.16 -33.82 13.21
CA GLU A 172 24.29 -33.68 12.29
C GLU A 172 23.87 -34.09 10.86
N SER A 173 23.88 -33.13 9.95
CA SER A 173 23.44 -33.37 8.58
C SER A 173 23.82 -32.24 7.63
N LEU A 174 23.60 -32.47 6.35
CA LEU A 174 23.45 -31.44 5.35
C LEU A 174 22.03 -30.88 5.42
N TYR A 175 21.88 -29.56 5.34
CA TYR A 175 20.60 -28.87 5.34
C TYR A 175 20.44 -27.99 4.10
N TYR A 176 19.22 -27.95 3.59
CA TYR A 176 18.75 -27.00 2.58
C TYR A 176 18.06 -25.85 3.32
N VAL A 177 18.54 -24.65 3.09
CA VAL A 177 18.03 -23.42 3.71
C VAL A 177 17.43 -22.54 2.62
N GLU A 178 16.21 -22.09 2.83
CA GLU A 178 15.46 -21.25 1.89
C GLU A 178 14.79 -20.10 2.62
N GLU A 179 14.91 -18.90 2.07
CA GLU A 179 14.09 -17.76 2.44
C GLU A 179 12.70 -17.95 1.79
N SER A 180 11.74 -18.48 2.56
CA SER A 180 10.46 -18.97 2.03
C SER A 180 9.40 -17.89 1.87
N ASP A 181 9.34 -16.90 2.78
CA ASP A 181 8.42 -15.78 2.70
C ASP A 181 9.04 -14.47 3.21
N THR A 182 8.86 -13.39 2.45
CA THR A 182 9.36 -12.04 2.77
C THR A 182 8.27 -11.00 2.95
N LYS A 183 6.98 -11.39 2.83
CA LYS A 183 5.85 -10.45 2.88
C LYS A 183 5.72 -9.73 4.21
N GLY A 184 6.09 -10.39 5.30
CA GLY A 184 6.09 -9.83 6.65
C GLY A 184 7.29 -8.93 6.97
N ALA A 185 8.19 -8.69 6.01
CA ALA A 185 9.43 -7.96 6.24
C ALA A 185 9.18 -6.53 6.73
N GLN A 186 9.85 -6.16 7.83
CA GLN A 186 9.79 -4.85 8.44
C GLN A 186 11.18 -4.39 8.86
N ILE A 187 11.42 -3.08 8.80
CA ILE A 187 12.59 -2.40 9.38
C ILE A 187 12.16 -1.25 10.27
N LYS A 188 13.01 -0.84 11.22
CA LYS A 188 12.76 0.37 12.03
C LYS A 188 13.10 1.62 11.23
N ASP A 189 12.18 2.59 11.24
CA ASP A 189 12.45 3.94 10.74
C ASP A 189 13.39 4.73 11.68
N ALA A 190 13.66 5.99 11.37
CA ALA A 190 14.51 6.86 12.18
C ALA A 190 13.94 7.13 13.59
N GLN A 191 12.64 6.93 13.80
CA GLN A 191 11.93 7.09 15.06
C GLN A 191 11.82 5.76 15.84
N GLY A 192 12.39 4.67 15.33
CA GLY A 192 12.35 3.35 15.94
C GLY A 192 11.04 2.58 15.75
N VAL A 193 10.14 3.07 14.87
CA VAL A 193 8.86 2.43 14.55
C VAL A 193 9.05 1.40 13.43
N TRP A 194 8.49 0.20 13.59
CA TRP A 194 8.52 -0.83 12.57
C TRP A 194 7.66 -0.43 11.36
N LYS A 195 8.28 -0.41 10.17
CA LYS A 195 7.63 -0.11 8.89
C LYS A 195 7.76 -1.28 7.93
N PRO A 196 6.69 -1.64 7.23
CA PRO A 196 6.77 -2.64 6.15
C PRO A 196 7.78 -2.23 5.08
N VAL A 197 8.51 -3.21 4.57
CA VAL A 197 9.44 -3.03 3.44
C VAL A 197 9.27 -4.15 2.43
N THR A 198 9.57 -3.86 1.17
CA THR A 198 9.67 -4.88 0.12
C THR A 198 11.11 -5.36 0.04
N VAL A 199 11.29 -6.67 0.15
CA VAL A 199 12.59 -7.31 -0.11
C VAL A 199 12.79 -7.36 -1.63
N THR A 200 13.75 -6.58 -2.13
CA THR A 200 14.03 -6.43 -3.57
C THR A 200 15.10 -7.39 -4.08
N GLY A 201 15.82 -8.05 -3.18
CA GLY A 201 16.81 -9.09 -3.51
C GLY A 201 16.63 -10.27 -2.57
N LYS A 202 15.92 -11.31 -3.01
CA LYS A 202 15.74 -12.55 -2.24
C LYS A 202 17.05 -13.35 -2.25
N VAL A 203 17.38 -13.96 -1.13
CA VAL A 203 18.54 -14.84 -1.03
C VAL A 203 18.24 -16.16 -1.73
N ASP A 204 19.14 -16.58 -2.63
CA ASP A 204 19.04 -17.90 -3.24
C ASP A 204 19.13 -19.00 -2.17
N PRO A 205 18.37 -20.08 -2.30
CA PRO A 205 18.49 -21.24 -1.42
C PRO A 205 19.91 -21.81 -1.46
N PHE A 206 20.39 -22.25 -0.30
CA PHE A 206 21.74 -22.77 -0.15
C PHE A 206 21.80 -24.03 0.69
N PHE A 207 22.88 -24.80 0.52
CA PHE A 207 23.20 -25.93 1.38
C PHE A 207 24.17 -25.52 2.47
N ILE A 208 23.99 -26.10 3.66
CA ILE A 208 24.89 -25.93 4.78
C ILE A 208 24.95 -27.21 5.63
N THR A 209 26.12 -27.53 6.15
CA THR A 209 26.27 -28.64 7.08
C THR A 209 26.23 -28.16 8.53
N THR A 210 25.74 -29.01 9.41
CA THR A 210 25.97 -28.88 10.82
C THR A 210 26.36 -30.28 11.34
N PRO A 211 27.55 -30.46 12.00
CA PRO A 211 28.53 -29.41 12.26
C PRO A 211 29.17 -28.81 10.99
N LEU A 212 29.77 -27.64 11.14
CA LEU A 212 30.50 -26.96 10.07
C LEU A 212 31.99 -26.93 10.37
N PRO A 213 32.88 -27.34 9.43
CA PRO A 213 34.32 -27.20 9.63
C PRO A 213 34.73 -25.73 9.60
N HIS A 214 35.43 -25.28 10.63
CA HIS A 214 35.85 -23.90 10.83
C HIS A 214 37.35 -23.81 11.05
N LYS A 215 38.00 -22.91 10.32
CA LYS A 215 39.45 -22.67 10.47
C LYS A 215 39.68 -21.40 11.29
N THR A 216 40.22 -21.56 12.45
CA THR A 216 40.86 -20.44 13.19
C THR A 216 42.28 -20.22 12.64
N ALA A 217 43.01 -19.22 13.12
CA ALA A 217 44.31 -18.85 12.55
C ALA A 217 45.24 -20.05 12.32
N ASN A 218 45.27 -21.05 13.22
CA ASN A 218 46.21 -22.17 13.16
C ASN A 218 45.58 -23.56 13.38
N THR A 219 44.29 -23.66 13.64
CA THR A 219 43.62 -24.91 13.99
C THR A 219 42.28 -25.04 13.24
N TRP A 220 41.85 -26.28 13.03
CA TRP A 220 40.52 -26.61 12.57
C TRP A 220 39.67 -27.10 13.74
N GLU A 221 38.42 -26.62 13.80
CA GLU A 221 37.42 -27.03 14.79
C GLU A 221 36.06 -27.29 14.13
N TRP A 222 35.15 -27.93 14.85
CA TRP A 222 33.77 -28.18 14.41
C TRP A 222 32.81 -27.21 15.09
N LEU A 223 32.07 -26.42 14.31
CA LEU A 223 31.01 -25.55 14.82
C LEU A 223 29.67 -26.31 14.79
N TYR A 224 29.09 -26.48 15.98
CA TYR A 224 27.78 -27.10 16.15
C TYR A 224 26.66 -26.07 16.17
N ASP A 225 26.96 -24.84 16.53
CA ASP A 225 26.06 -23.67 16.43
C ASP A 225 26.52 -22.81 15.27
N VAL A 226 25.90 -23.04 14.10
CA VAL A 226 26.30 -22.41 12.84
C VAL A 226 25.53 -21.13 12.64
N ASN A 227 26.23 -20.02 12.35
CA ASN A 227 25.63 -18.71 12.11
C ASN A 227 25.73 -18.33 10.63
N VAL A 228 24.61 -17.89 10.05
CA VAL A 228 24.52 -17.42 8.67
C VAL A 228 23.97 -16.00 8.61
N TYR A 229 24.49 -15.19 7.69
CA TYR A 229 24.19 -13.76 7.60
C TYR A 229 23.65 -13.41 6.21
N PRO A 230 22.45 -13.91 5.82
CA PRO A 230 21.84 -13.57 4.54
C PRO A 230 21.47 -12.09 4.51
N LYS A 231 21.84 -11.40 3.44
CA LYS A 231 21.62 -9.97 3.25
C LYS A 231 20.57 -9.74 2.16
N ASN A 232 19.66 -8.81 2.40
CA ASN A 232 18.70 -8.39 1.38
C ASN A 232 18.77 -6.89 1.14
N ASP A 233 18.69 -6.51 -0.12
CA ASP A 233 18.26 -5.17 -0.47
C ASP A 233 16.77 -5.06 -0.14
N THR A 234 16.37 -3.95 0.45
CA THR A 234 14.97 -3.65 0.71
C THR A 234 14.59 -2.29 0.14
N SER A 235 13.34 -2.14 -0.22
CA SER A 235 12.73 -0.87 -0.60
C SER A 235 11.61 -0.53 0.39
N ASP A 236 11.49 0.76 0.73
CA ASP A 236 10.35 1.28 1.50
C ASP A 236 9.05 1.26 0.67
N ASP A 237 9.17 1.03 -0.63
CA ASP A 237 8.02 0.83 -1.51
C ASP A 237 7.39 -0.54 -1.23
N VAL A 238 6.18 -0.54 -0.71
CA VAL A 238 5.33 -1.73 -0.56
C VAL A 238 4.16 -1.65 -1.54
N ALA A 239 3.59 -2.80 -1.88
CA ALA A 239 2.39 -2.82 -2.71
C ALA A 239 1.24 -2.06 -2.01
N ARG A 240 0.62 -1.13 -2.73
CA ARG A 240 -0.42 -0.24 -2.21
C ARG A 240 -1.56 -0.08 -3.22
N LYS A 241 -2.74 0.17 -2.70
CA LYS A 241 -3.88 0.66 -3.47
C LYS A 241 -4.48 1.83 -2.71
N THR A 242 -4.48 3.01 -3.33
CA THR A 242 -4.88 4.26 -2.68
C THR A 242 -5.95 4.95 -3.51
N PRO A 243 -7.14 5.22 -2.96
CA PRO A 243 -8.15 6.02 -3.64
C PRO A 243 -7.72 7.49 -3.71
N LYS A 244 -8.08 8.15 -4.80
CA LYS A 244 -8.01 9.61 -4.94
C LYS A 244 -9.37 10.25 -4.77
N THR A 245 -9.39 11.57 -4.71
CA THR A 245 -10.61 12.35 -4.77
C THR A 245 -11.39 12.00 -6.04
N PRO A 246 -12.69 11.67 -5.94
CA PRO A 246 -13.52 11.38 -7.11
C PRO A 246 -13.62 12.58 -8.07
N THR A 247 -13.96 12.31 -9.32
CA THR A 247 -14.19 13.35 -10.33
C THR A 247 -15.38 14.26 -10.02
N LYS A 248 -16.37 13.74 -9.28
CA LYS A 248 -17.48 14.48 -8.70
C LYS A 248 -17.56 14.20 -7.21
N LEU A 249 -17.80 15.22 -6.41
CA LEU A 249 -17.84 15.13 -4.95
C LEU A 249 -19.20 14.62 -4.41
N TYR A 250 -20.05 14.07 -5.25
CA TYR A 250 -21.34 13.49 -4.89
C TYR A 250 -21.69 12.31 -5.82
N THR A 251 -22.57 11.42 -5.37
CA THR A 251 -22.91 10.19 -6.10
C THR A 251 -24.34 10.11 -6.59
N ASP A 252 -25.18 11.12 -6.35
CA ASP A 252 -26.64 11.04 -6.61
C ASP A 252 -27.00 10.88 -8.09
N ASP A 253 -26.12 11.28 -9.02
CA ASP A 253 -26.29 11.09 -10.47
C ASP A 253 -25.70 9.77 -11.00
N GLY A 254 -24.87 9.10 -10.20
CA GLY A 254 -24.19 7.85 -10.59
C GLY A 254 -23.02 8.04 -11.56
N ASP A 255 -22.54 9.27 -11.75
CA ASP A 255 -21.46 9.61 -12.69
C ASP A 255 -20.12 9.88 -11.99
N ALA A 256 -20.04 9.78 -10.66
CA ALA A 256 -18.81 9.94 -9.93
C ALA A 256 -17.84 8.81 -10.27
N ILE A 257 -16.57 9.17 -10.53
CA ILE A 257 -15.49 8.21 -10.83
C ILE A 257 -14.42 8.34 -9.76
N ILE A 258 -14.04 7.24 -9.12
CA ILE A 258 -12.91 7.17 -8.19
C ILE A 258 -11.69 6.65 -8.95
N PRO A 259 -10.59 7.43 -9.04
CA PRO A 259 -9.30 6.91 -9.44
C PRO A 259 -8.64 6.16 -8.27
N TRP A 260 -8.09 4.98 -8.53
CA TRP A 260 -7.35 4.15 -7.58
C TRP A 260 -5.92 4.02 -8.06
N ASP A 261 -4.97 4.57 -7.32
CA ASP A 261 -3.55 4.37 -7.60
C ASP A 261 -3.10 3.03 -7.02
N ILE A 262 -2.69 2.14 -7.89
CA ILE A 262 -2.08 0.86 -7.57
C ILE A 262 -0.58 0.98 -7.79
N SER A 263 0.20 0.60 -6.79
CA SER A 263 1.66 0.60 -6.82
C SER A 263 2.16 -0.78 -6.43
N MET A 264 2.91 -1.44 -7.32
CA MET A 264 3.48 -2.75 -7.10
C MET A 264 4.99 -2.69 -7.32
N PRO A 265 5.82 -2.67 -6.25
CA PRO A 265 7.25 -2.81 -6.37
C PRO A 265 7.59 -4.18 -6.95
N LEU A 266 8.42 -4.20 -8.01
CA LEU A 266 8.81 -5.44 -8.67
C LEU A 266 10.09 -5.98 -8.02
N THR A 267 10.03 -7.23 -7.57
CA THR A 267 11.18 -7.94 -7.04
C THR A 267 11.87 -8.71 -8.17
N PRO A 268 13.22 -8.77 -8.19
CA PRO A 268 13.91 -9.59 -9.16
C PRO A 268 13.46 -11.06 -9.12
N PRO A 269 13.46 -11.75 -10.26
CA PRO A 269 13.31 -13.20 -10.27
C PRO A 269 14.42 -13.84 -9.44
N SER A 270 14.08 -14.80 -8.58
CA SER A 270 15.01 -15.43 -7.64
C SER A 270 16.18 -16.19 -8.30
N ASP A 271 16.06 -16.52 -9.57
CA ASP A 271 17.03 -17.33 -10.31
C ASP A 271 17.71 -16.57 -11.47
N ASN A 272 17.65 -15.24 -11.49
CA ASN A 272 18.12 -14.38 -12.60
C ASN A 272 17.52 -14.74 -13.98
N LYS A 273 16.37 -15.43 -13.96
CA LYS A 273 15.63 -15.76 -15.18
C LYS A 273 14.62 -14.68 -15.50
N ALA A 274 14.04 -14.78 -16.70
CA ALA A 274 12.99 -13.89 -17.13
C ALA A 274 11.74 -14.01 -16.24
N TYR A 275 11.06 -12.90 -15.99
CA TYR A 275 9.72 -12.93 -15.42
C TYR A 275 8.79 -13.77 -16.30
N LYS A 276 7.95 -14.57 -15.66
CA LYS A 276 6.92 -15.39 -16.31
C LYS A 276 5.57 -14.67 -16.33
N LYS A 277 5.24 -13.97 -15.26
CA LYS A 277 3.96 -13.26 -15.14
C LYS A 277 4.05 -12.15 -14.09
N ILE A 278 3.51 -10.98 -14.41
CA ILE A 278 3.30 -9.88 -13.48
C ILE A 278 1.91 -9.31 -13.72
N GLY A 279 1.12 -9.15 -12.66
CA GLY A 279 -0.21 -8.61 -12.78
C GLY A 279 -1.00 -8.59 -11.48
N PHE A 280 -2.27 -8.25 -11.59
CA PHE A 280 -3.21 -8.28 -10.47
C PHE A 280 -4.64 -8.53 -10.93
N VAL A 281 -5.48 -8.98 -10.00
CA VAL A 281 -6.93 -8.98 -10.13
C VAL A 281 -7.52 -8.00 -9.14
N ASP A 282 -8.43 -7.18 -9.62
CA ASP A 282 -9.27 -6.28 -8.86
C ASP A 282 -10.72 -6.79 -8.96
N SER A 283 -11.24 -7.33 -7.87
CA SER A 283 -12.66 -7.72 -7.77
C SER A 283 -13.40 -6.61 -7.04
N LEU A 284 -14.13 -5.84 -7.83
CA LEU A 284 -14.80 -4.63 -7.38
C LEU A 284 -15.96 -4.96 -6.44
N PRO A 285 -15.99 -4.35 -5.25
CA PRO A 285 -17.08 -4.52 -4.30
C PRO A 285 -18.39 -3.95 -4.82
N GLU A 286 -19.47 -4.22 -4.10
CA GLU A 286 -20.76 -3.58 -4.36
C GLU A 286 -20.60 -2.05 -4.36
N GLY A 287 -21.29 -1.38 -5.26
CA GLY A 287 -21.20 0.08 -5.45
C GLY A 287 -20.14 0.54 -6.46
N LEU A 288 -19.20 -0.31 -6.90
CA LEU A 288 -18.22 0.02 -7.92
C LEU A 288 -18.39 -0.80 -9.21
N THR A 289 -18.10 -0.19 -10.35
CA THR A 289 -17.93 -0.87 -11.65
C THR A 289 -16.71 -0.31 -12.37
N TYR A 290 -16.00 -1.14 -13.12
CA TYR A 290 -14.85 -0.72 -13.90
C TYR A 290 -15.24 0.33 -14.96
N ASP A 291 -14.46 1.38 -15.09
CA ASP A 291 -14.58 2.40 -16.13
C ASP A 291 -13.42 2.30 -17.12
N SER A 292 -12.21 2.54 -16.67
CA SER A 292 -11.02 2.58 -17.52
C SER A 292 -9.71 2.50 -16.73
N LEU A 293 -8.57 2.39 -17.42
CA LEU A 293 -7.26 2.74 -16.89
C LEU A 293 -6.87 4.15 -17.39
N ALA A 294 -6.33 4.97 -16.48
CA ALA A 294 -5.89 6.32 -16.84
C ALA A 294 -4.37 6.39 -17.11
N GLU A 295 -3.60 5.67 -16.34
CA GLU A 295 -2.15 5.67 -16.44
C GLU A 295 -1.61 4.28 -16.10
N VAL A 296 -0.70 3.79 -16.94
CA VAL A 296 0.08 2.56 -16.67
C VAL A 296 1.53 2.86 -16.98
N LYS A 297 2.41 2.72 -15.97
CA LYS A 297 3.83 3.01 -16.14
C LYS A 297 4.73 2.15 -15.25
N LEU A 298 5.97 1.97 -15.67
CA LEU A 298 7.07 1.46 -14.86
C LEU A 298 7.91 2.64 -14.40
N VAL A 299 7.99 2.83 -13.09
CA VAL A 299 8.87 3.82 -12.46
C VAL A 299 10.18 3.16 -12.12
N LYS A 300 11.26 3.60 -12.75
CA LYS A 300 12.61 3.07 -12.55
C LYS A 300 13.24 3.70 -11.31
N LYS A 301 13.50 2.89 -10.29
CA LYS A 301 14.24 3.31 -9.09
C LYS A 301 15.72 2.96 -9.27
N GLY A 302 16.56 3.94 -9.57
CA GLY A 302 18.01 3.71 -9.75
C GLY A 302 18.71 3.42 -8.42
N LYS A 303 19.69 2.51 -8.45
CA LYS A 303 20.76 2.50 -7.45
C LYS A 303 21.67 3.69 -7.73
N ALA A 304 21.81 4.61 -6.77
CA ALA A 304 22.84 5.62 -6.72
C ALA A 304 22.53 7.02 -7.28
N THR A 305 23.10 7.94 -6.57
CA THR A 305 23.36 9.35 -6.86
C THR A 305 23.64 9.61 -8.35
N GLY A 306 22.69 10.28 -9.01
CA GLY A 306 22.90 10.85 -10.36
C GLY A 306 22.16 10.16 -11.52
N SER A 307 21.42 9.08 -11.31
CA SER A 307 20.62 8.48 -12.38
C SER A 307 19.22 9.12 -12.43
N THR A 308 18.98 9.95 -13.44
CA THR A 308 17.62 10.37 -13.82
C THR A 308 16.91 9.17 -14.43
N ALA A 309 16.25 8.36 -13.58
CA ALA A 309 15.40 7.28 -14.06
C ALA A 309 14.16 7.89 -14.72
N SER A 310 14.00 7.71 -16.02
CA SER A 310 12.77 8.09 -16.72
C SER A 310 11.71 7.02 -16.51
N ASP A 311 10.50 7.45 -16.19
CA ASP A 311 9.32 6.59 -16.20
C ASP A 311 9.09 6.04 -17.61
N VAL A 312 8.68 4.79 -17.71
CA VAL A 312 8.30 4.15 -18.99
C VAL A 312 6.79 4.01 -19.02
N SER A 313 6.12 4.82 -19.82
CA SER A 313 4.68 4.66 -20.08
C SER A 313 4.43 3.38 -20.85
N LEU A 314 3.39 2.63 -20.47
CA LEU A 314 3.01 1.37 -21.08
C LEU A 314 1.73 1.53 -21.90
N THR A 315 1.67 0.80 -23.03
CA THR A 315 0.55 0.85 -23.98
C THR A 315 -0.26 -0.43 -23.91
N GLU A 316 -1.59 -0.30 -23.84
CA GLU A 316 -2.51 -1.43 -23.85
C GLU A 316 -2.39 -2.24 -25.16
N ASN A 317 -2.58 -3.55 -25.06
CA ASN A 317 -2.43 -4.55 -26.13
C ASN A 317 -1.02 -4.69 -26.73
N THR A 318 -0.06 -3.86 -26.29
CA THR A 318 1.36 -3.97 -26.64
C THR A 318 2.17 -4.41 -25.42
N ASP A 319 2.05 -3.65 -24.33
CA ASP A 319 2.85 -3.85 -23.11
C ASP A 319 2.07 -4.57 -22.01
N TYR A 320 0.74 -4.44 -22.03
CA TYR A 320 -0.15 -5.09 -21.06
C TYR A 320 -1.52 -5.40 -21.68
N LYS A 321 -2.27 -6.26 -20.99
CA LYS A 321 -3.66 -6.59 -21.31
C LYS A 321 -4.55 -6.29 -20.11
N VAL A 322 -5.79 -5.89 -20.39
CA VAL A 322 -6.86 -5.75 -19.41
C VAL A 322 -8.02 -6.61 -19.85
N GLU A 323 -8.44 -7.51 -18.97
CA GLU A 323 -9.61 -8.36 -19.17
C GLU A 323 -10.66 -8.00 -18.11
N THR A 324 -11.89 -7.82 -18.55
CA THR A 324 -13.02 -7.51 -17.65
C THR A 324 -14.14 -8.52 -17.81
N GLY A 325 -14.80 -8.87 -16.71
CA GLY A 325 -16.06 -9.63 -16.77
C GLY A 325 -17.16 -8.82 -17.47
N THR A 326 -18.20 -9.49 -17.96
CA THR A 326 -19.36 -8.87 -18.63
C THR A 326 -20.09 -7.88 -17.72
N ASP A 327 -20.08 -8.11 -16.42
CA ASP A 327 -20.65 -7.25 -15.37
C ASP A 327 -19.72 -6.10 -14.95
N LYS A 328 -18.50 -6.03 -15.51
CA LYS A 328 -17.45 -5.06 -15.15
C LYS A 328 -17.08 -5.05 -13.65
N LYS A 329 -17.26 -6.19 -12.97
CA LYS A 329 -16.94 -6.34 -11.55
C LYS A 329 -15.57 -6.97 -11.30
N LYS A 330 -15.01 -7.68 -12.26
CA LYS A 330 -13.67 -8.28 -12.17
C LYS A 330 -12.78 -7.66 -13.25
N VAL A 331 -11.62 -7.15 -12.83
CA VAL A 331 -10.60 -6.57 -13.72
C VAL A 331 -9.31 -7.34 -13.53
N THR A 332 -8.82 -7.97 -14.58
CA THR A 332 -7.52 -8.65 -14.60
C THR A 332 -6.55 -7.83 -15.43
N PHE A 333 -5.46 -7.40 -14.81
CA PHE A 333 -4.35 -6.71 -15.47
C PHE A 333 -3.14 -7.64 -15.54
N SER A 334 -2.49 -7.74 -16.69
CA SER A 334 -1.26 -8.52 -16.86
C SER A 334 -0.30 -7.87 -17.84
N LEU A 335 1.01 -7.88 -17.54
CA LEU A 335 2.03 -7.49 -18.49
C LEU A 335 2.13 -8.52 -19.63
N SER A 336 2.41 -8.05 -20.85
CA SER A 336 2.62 -8.91 -22.01
C SER A 336 3.98 -9.64 -21.97
N ASP A 337 4.11 -10.76 -22.66
CA ASP A 337 5.35 -11.54 -22.73
C ASP A 337 6.52 -10.68 -23.25
N SER A 338 6.28 -9.82 -24.24
CA SER A 338 7.28 -8.90 -24.77
C SER A 338 7.78 -7.92 -23.71
N ARG A 339 6.87 -7.37 -22.89
CA ARG A 339 7.23 -6.46 -21.80
C ARG A 339 7.94 -7.19 -20.67
N LEU A 340 7.49 -8.39 -20.31
CA LEU A 340 8.16 -9.23 -19.30
C LEU A 340 9.60 -9.54 -19.70
N LYS A 341 9.84 -9.87 -20.99
CA LYS A 341 11.19 -10.10 -21.52
C LYS A 341 12.07 -8.86 -21.41
N THR A 342 11.62 -7.72 -21.90
CA THR A 342 12.35 -6.44 -21.82
C THR A 342 12.65 -6.04 -20.38
N LEU A 343 11.68 -6.19 -19.49
CA LEU A 343 11.83 -5.89 -18.08
C LEU A 343 12.87 -6.80 -17.41
N SER A 344 12.91 -8.08 -17.79
CA SER A 344 13.89 -9.05 -17.29
C SER A 344 15.31 -8.71 -17.72
N GLU A 345 15.50 -8.28 -18.96
CA GLU A 345 16.81 -7.89 -19.50
C GLU A 345 17.36 -6.63 -18.80
N ASP A 346 16.50 -5.71 -18.39
CA ASP A 346 16.90 -4.43 -17.76
C ASP A 346 17.00 -4.52 -16.22
N PHE A 347 16.40 -5.54 -15.63
CA PHE A 347 16.23 -5.62 -14.17
C PHE A 347 17.55 -5.71 -13.39
N SER A 348 18.63 -6.26 -14.00
CA SER A 348 19.94 -6.35 -13.36
C SER A 348 20.52 -5.00 -12.92
N ARG A 349 20.01 -3.90 -13.44
CA ARG A 349 20.53 -2.53 -13.24
C ARG A 349 19.66 -1.64 -12.36
N SER A 350 18.38 -1.96 -12.18
CA SER A 350 17.45 -1.07 -11.45
C SER A 350 16.21 -1.81 -10.98
N THR A 351 15.61 -1.31 -9.89
CA THR A 351 14.33 -1.77 -9.37
C THR A 351 13.20 -0.98 -10.02
N TYR A 352 12.15 -1.64 -10.44
CA TYR A 352 10.95 -1.01 -10.97
C TYR A 352 9.80 -1.07 -9.98
N VAL A 353 8.94 -0.04 -10.06
CA VAL A 353 7.61 -0.03 -9.45
C VAL A 353 6.60 0.07 -10.58
N LEU A 354 5.73 -0.93 -10.71
CA LEU A 354 4.57 -0.86 -11.60
C LEU A 354 3.52 0.05 -10.95
N LYS A 355 3.14 1.12 -11.64
CA LYS A 355 2.06 2.03 -11.25
C LYS A 355 0.92 1.96 -12.24
N VAL A 356 -0.29 1.78 -11.72
CA VAL A 356 -1.52 1.71 -12.50
C VAL A 356 -2.57 2.59 -11.82
N THR A 357 -3.18 3.51 -12.55
CA THR A 357 -4.37 4.25 -12.09
C THR A 357 -5.61 3.63 -12.71
N LEU A 358 -6.34 2.87 -11.90
CA LEU A 358 -7.59 2.24 -12.27
C LEU A 358 -8.76 3.16 -11.90
N LYS A 359 -9.72 3.35 -12.81
CA LYS A 359 -10.92 4.17 -12.59
C LYS A 359 -12.15 3.28 -12.42
N THR A 360 -12.99 3.62 -11.45
CA THR A 360 -14.27 2.95 -11.22
C THR A 360 -15.41 3.96 -11.14
N LYS A 361 -16.55 3.64 -11.76
CA LYS A 361 -17.80 4.36 -11.53
C LYS A 361 -18.37 3.98 -10.18
N VAL A 362 -18.98 4.96 -9.50
CA VAL A 362 -19.63 4.81 -8.21
C VAL A 362 -21.15 4.78 -8.40
N ALA A 363 -21.80 3.75 -7.90
CA ALA A 363 -23.25 3.66 -7.89
C ALA A 363 -23.86 4.73 -6.95
N LYS A 364 -25.10 5.13 -7.24
CA LYS A 364 -25.88 6.02 -6.38
C LYS A 364 -25.91 5.49 -4.95
N ASP A 365 -26.00 6.40 -4.00
CA ASP A 365 -26.15 6.10 -2.56
C ASP A 365 -25.03 5.23 -1.97
N THR A 366 -23.92 5.02 -2.69
CA THR A 366 -22.74 4.35 -2.16
C THR A 366 -22.18 5.14 -0.99
N LYS A 367 -22.01 4.47 0.16
CA LYS A 367 -21.44 5.05 1.39
C LYS A 367 -19.92 4.79 1.43
N ASN A 368 -19.44 4.06 2.42
CA ASN A 368 -18.04 3.65 2.46
C ASN A 368 -17.81 2.49 1.51
N VAL A 369 -16.79 2.61 0.68
CA VAL A 369 -16.41 1.54 -0.24
C VAL A 369 -14.91 1.27 -0.11
N THR A 370 -14.57 0.06 0.35
CA THR A 370 -13.20 -0.44 0.41
C THR A 370 -12.94 -1.31 -0.82
N ASN A 371 -11.85 -1.06 -1.51
CA ASN A 371 -11.44 -1.81 -2.70
C ASN A 371 -10.03 -2.35 -2.53
N SER A 372 -9.79 -3.63 -2.90
CA SER A 372 -8.53 -4.35 -2.73
C SER A 372 -8.07 -5.02 -4.02
N ILE A 373 -6.82 -5.45 -4.07
CA ILE A 373 -6.29 -6.27 -5.17
C ILE A 373 -5.63 -7.54 -4.65
N ASN A 374 -5.60 -8.58 -5.49
CA ASN A 374 -4.71 -9.71 -5.40
C ASN A 374 -3.74 -9.66 -6.58
N GLY A 375 -2.45 -9.54 -6.29
CA GLY A 375 -1.42 -9.44 -7.31
C GLY A 375 -0.49 -10.65 -7.33
N TRP A 376 0.37 -10.69 -8.35
CA TRP A 376 1.42 -11.69 -8.49
C TRP A 376 2.65 -11.14 -9.21
N ILE A 377 3.79 -11.64 -8.82
CA ILE A 377 5.07 -11.53 -9.52
C ILE A 377 5.63 -12.95 -9.55
N ASP A 378 5.59 -13.60 -10.72
CA ASP A 378 5.84 -15.03 -10.87
C ASP A 378 5.00 -15.87 -9.89
N ASP A 379 5.65 -16.69 -9.06
CA ASP A 379 4.99 -17.51 -8.05
C ASP A 379 4.72 -16.76 -6.72
N SER A 380 5.20 -15.52 -6.60
CA SER A 380 4.99 -14.69 -5.41
C SER A 380 3.63 -14.01 -5.46
N LYS A 381 2.81 -14.21 -4.43
CA LYS A 381 1.50 -13.55 -4.28
C LYS A 381 1.66 -12.19 -3.60
N ILE A 382 0.83 -11.24 -4.00
CA ILE A 382 0.66 -9.94 -3.35
C ILE A 382 -0.75 -9.89 -2.78
N GLY A 383 -0.84 -9.80 -1.45
CA GLY A 383 -2.09 -9.96 -0.69
C GLY A 383 -2.29 -11.40 -0.19
N ASP A 384 -2.61 -11.52 1.11
CA ASP A 384 -2.71 -12.82 1.79
C ASP A 384 -4.15 -13.35 1.85
N ASN A 385 -5.16 -12.48 1.64
CA ASN A 385 -6.55 -12.89 1.59
C ASN A 385 -6.95 -13.20 0.14
N GLY A 386 -7.32 -14.45 -0.12
CA GLY A 386 -7.67 -14.91 -1.45
C GLY A 386 -6.47 -15.14 -2.37
N ASP A 387 -6.74 -15.36 -3.64
CA ASP A 387 -5.75 -15.54 -4.72
C ASP A 387 -6.28 -14.95 -6.05
N PRO A 388 -5.51 -14.96 -7.15
CA PRO A 388 -5.97 -14.41 -8.44
C PRO A 388 -7.19 -15.11 -9.06
N GLU A 389 -7.42 -16.37 -8.74
CA GLU A 389 -8.60 -17.12 -9.21
C GLU A 389 -9.81 -16.85 -8.33
N HIS A 390 -9.58 -16.77 -7.00
CA HIS A 390 -10.57 -16.47 -5.97
C HIS A 390 -10.18 -15.21 -5.19
N PRO A 391 -10.21 -14.01 -5.83
CA PRO A 391 -9.75 -12.79 -5.22
C PRO A 391 -10.63 -12.38 -4.04
N CYS A 392 -9.98 -11.76 -3.04
CA CYS A 392 -10.69 -11.23 -1.90
C CYS A 392 -11.52 -10.00 -2.30
N VAL A 393 -12.79 -9.99 -1.92
CA VAL A 393 -13.72 -8.86 -2.13
C VAL A 393 -14.17 -8.35 -0.76
N PRO A 394 -13.86 -7.11 -0.38
CA PRO A 394 -14.41 -6.48 0.81
C PRO A 394 -15.93 -6.33 0.67
N THR A 395 -16.68 -6.50 1.76
CA THR A 395 -18.14 -6.33 1.77
C THR A 395 -18.55 -5.16 2.67
N LYS A 396 -19.81 -4.74 2.61
CA LYS A 396 -20.35 -3.72 3.52
C LYS A 396 -20.35 -4.19 4.98
N GLU A 397 -20.61 -5.47 5.19
CA GLU A 397 -20.67 -6.09 6.52
C GLU A 397 -19.27 -6.30 7.09
N ASP A 398 -18.29 -6.62 6.23
CA ASP A 398 -16.90 -6.82 6.60
C ASP A 398 -15.94 -6.08 5.64
N PRO A 399 -15.78 -4.77 5.80
CA PRO A 399 -14.85 -3.98 4.99
C PRO A 399 -13.37 -4.33 5.26
N LYS A 400 -13.08 -5.01 6.38
CA LYS A 400 -11.72 -5.46 6.75
C LYS A 400 -11.39 -6.88 6.27
N LYS A 401 -12.30 -7.56 5.62
CA LYS A 401 -12.10 -8.92 5.10
C LYS A 401 -10.79 -9.08 4.33
N CYS A 402 -10.37 -8.03 3.63
CA CYS A 402 -9.17 -8.02 2.80
C CYS A 402 -8.06 -7.11 3.33
N ASP A 403 -7.95 -6.92 4.63
CA ASP A 403 -7.00 -6.01 5.28
C ASP A 403 -5.52 -6.36 5.05
N LYS A 404 -5.23 -7.63 4.74
CA LYS A 404 -3.88 -8.11 4.38
C LYS A 404 -3.52 -7.90 2.91
N ASN A 405 -4.45 -7.40 2.11
CA ASN A 405 -4.23 -7.08 0.71
C ASN A 405 -3.94 -5.58 0.54
N PRO A 406 -3.25 -5.15 -0.53
CA PRO A 406 -3.24 -3.74 -0.90
C PRO A 406 -4.67 -3.25 -1.10
N HIS A 407 -5.13 -2.34 -0.27
CA HIS A 407 -6.50 -1.83 -0.28
C HIS A 407 -6.54 -0.34 0.06
N GLY A 408 -7.68 0.27 -0.20
CA GLY A 408 -7.99 1.61 0.23
C GLY A 408 -9.50 1.81 0.32
N THR A 409 -9.93 2.83 1.08
CA THR A 409 -11.33 3.14 1.32
C THR A 409 -11.65 4.56 0.86
N SER A 410 -12.74 4.72 0.14
CA SER A 410 -13.34 6.02 -0.19
C SER A 410 -14.63 6.19 0.62
N HIS A 411 -14.77 7.34 1.25
CA HIS A 411 -15.86 7.62 2.18
C HIS A 411 -16.86 8.61 1.58
N PHE A 412 -18.14 8.26 1.69
CA PHE A 412 -19.26 9.12 1.36
C PHE A 412 -20.25 9.14 2.51
N ALA A 413 -20.92 10.27 2.70
CA ALA A 413 -21.97 10.39 3.72
C ALA A 413 -23.11 11.28 3.22
N THR A 414 -24.33 11.02 3.68
CA THR A 414 -25.50 11.81 3.31
C THR A 414 -25.59 13.05 4.17
N LEU A 415 -25.53 14.22 3.54
CA LEU A 415 -25.97 15.48 4.11
C LEU A 415 -27.49 15.59 3.93
N LYS A 416 -28.24 15.78 5.00
CA LYS A 416 -29.69 16.02 4.98
C LYS A 416 -29.98 17.44 5.45
N ILE A 417 -30.69 18.19 4.65
CA ILE A 417 -31.20 19.53 4.99
C ILE A 417 -32.71 19.47 5.16
N THR A 418 -33.18 19.95 6.28
CA THR A 418 -34.62 20.18 6.53
C THR A 418 -34.89 21.66 6.55
N LYS A 419 -35.70 22.14 5.61
CA LYS A 419 -36.11 23.54 5.50
C LYS A 419 -37.37 23.78 6.28
N VAL A 420 -37.36 24.76 7.19
CA VAL A 420 -38.49 25.10 8.05
C VAL A 420 -38.73 26.61 8.12
N ASN A 421 -39.95 27.00 8.50
CA ASN A 421 -40.25 28.41 8.81
C ASN A 421 -39.70 28.80 10.16
N ASP A 422 -39.52 30.12 10.35
CA ASP A 422 -39.32 30.71 11.65
C ASP A 422 -40.63 30.57 12.46
N ALA A 423 -40.55 29.97 13.66
CA ALA A 423 -41.69 29.89 14.59
C ALA A 423 -41.90 31.23 15.27
N ALA A 424 -42.47 32.19 14.56
CA ALA A 424 -42.90 33.46 15.13
C ALA A 424 -44.02 33.26 16.19
N ASP A 425 -44.74 32.14 16.11
CA ASP A 425 -45.77 31.72 17.05
C ASP A 425 -45.30 30.45 17.77
N LYS A 426 -44.82 30.61 19.01
CA LYS A 426 -44.24 29.53 19.84
C LYS A 426 -45.18 28.34 20.03
N ASP A 427 -46.50 28.56 19.87
CA ASP A 427 -47.52 27.52 20.06
C ASP A 427 -47.80 26.66 18.83
N LYS A 428 -47.31 27.05 17.63
CA LYS A 428 -47.57 26.32 16.35
C LYS A 428 -46.42 25.50 15.84
N GLY A 429 -45.24 25.58 16.49
CA GLY A 429 -44.04 24.86 16.07
C GLY A 429 -43.49 25.25 14.68
N LYS A 430 -42.32 24.73 14.34
CA LYS A 430 -41.72 24.90 13.02
C LYS A 430 -42.43 24.01 11.99
N LYS A 431 -42.77 24.57 10.82
CA LYS A 431 -43.39 23.83 9.71
C LYS A 431 -42.40 23.62 8.59
N PRO A 432 -42.39 22.43 7.95
CA PRO A 432 -41.56 22.16 6.81
C PRO A 432 -41.90 23.04 5.61
N LEU A 433 -40.91 23.43 4.83
CA LEU A 433 -41.05 24.30 3.68
C LEU A 433 -40.57 23.60 2.40
N LYS A 434 -41.52 23.38 1.47
CA LYS A 434 -41.27 22.82 0.13
C LYS A 434 -40.70 23.87 -0.83
N GLY A 435 -39.86 23.44 -1.75
CA GLY A 435 -39.45 24.21 -2.93
C GLY A 435 -38.24 25.13 -2.72
N ALA A 436 -37.53 25.00 -1.57
CA ALA A 436 -36.23 25.64 -1.42
C ALA A 436 -35.17 24.92 -2.28
N GLU A 437 -34.30 25.68 -2.95
CA GLU A 437 -33.18 25.15 -3.71
C GLU A 437 -31.85 25.56 -3.08
N PHE A 438 -30.90 24.63 -3.08
CA PHE A 438 -29.58 24.81 -2.47
C PHE A 438 -28.47 24.41 -3.41
N THR A 439 -27.33 25.08 -3.29
CA THR A 439 -26.05 24.66 -3.81
C THR A 439 -25.09 24.40 -2.66
N VAL A 440 -24.41 23.27 -2.72
CA VAL A 440 -23.41 22.87 -1.72
C VAL A 440 -22.01 22.99 -2.32
N TYR A 441 -21.10 23.58 -1.57
CA TYR A 441 -19.69 23.73 -1.96
C TYR A 441 -18.79 23.11 -0.91
N PRO A 442 -17.72 22.40 -1.29
CA PRO A 442 -16.63 22.08 -0.38
C PRO A 442 -15.90 23.38 0.00
N VAL A 443 -15.17 23.37 1.11
CA VAL A 443 -14.26 24.46 1.45
C VAL A 443 -12.86 24.21 0.87
N LYS A 444 -12.11 25.28 0.68
CA LYS A 444 -10.70 25.23 0.23
C LYS A 444 -9.84 24.43 1.21
N GLU A 445 -8.83 23.76 0.69
CA GLU A 445 -7.90 22.98 1.49
C GLU A 445 -7.27 23.83 2.61
N GLY A 446 -7.08 23.21 3.78
CA GLY A 446 -6.55 23.88 4.97
C GLY A 446 -7.57 24.72 5.76
N THR A 447 -8.82 24.88 5.28
CA THR A 447 -9.88 25.57 6.04
C THR A 447 -10.33 24.72 7.23
N LYS A 448 -10.28 25.30 8.44
CA LYS A 448 -10.81 24.66 9.65
C LYS A 448 -12.29 24.97 9.80
N PHE A 449 -13.03 24.08 10.48
CA PHE A 449 -14.46 24.31 10.72
C PHE A 449 -14.72 25.61 11.50
N THR A 450 -13.84 25.96 12.44
CA THR A 450 -13.90 27.24 13.18
C THR A 450 -13.78 28.49 12.31
N ASP A 451 -13.20 28.38 11.12
CA ASP A 451 -13.02 29.51 10.19
C ASP A 451 -14.32 29.86 9.44
N VAL A 452 -15.26 28.90 9.39
CA VAL A 452 -16.53 29.02 8.65
C VAL A 452 -17.76 28.78 9.52
N SER A 453 -17.59 28.63 10.83
CA SER A 453 -18.65 28.42 11.80
C SER A 453 -18.46 29.33 13.01
N GLY A 454 -19.58 29.78 13.63
CA GLY A 454 -19.54 30.60 14.81
C GLY A 454 -20.22 31.96 14.62
N LYS A 455 -20.47 32.66 15.73
CA LYS A 455 -21.30 33.90 15.78
C LYS A 455 -20.65 35.10 15.07
N ASN A 456 -19.33 35.09 14.89
CA ASN A 456 -18.56 36.21 14.32
C ASN A 456 -18.12 35.98 12.87
N VAL A 457 -18.54 34.87 12.24
CA VAL A 457 -18.18 34.54 10.85
C VAL A 457 -19.17 35.23 9.93
N THR A 458 -18.65 36.09 9.02
CA THR A 458 -19.50 36.84 8.08
C THR A 458 -19.68 36.02 6.78
N LYS A 459 -20.71 36.41 5.98
CA LYS A 459 -20.95 35.86 4.67
C LYS A 459 -19.70 35.95 3.78
N GLU A 460 -19.05 37.12 3.75
CA GLU A 460 -17.85 37.37 2.94
C GLU A 460 -16.69 36.46 3.34
N THR A 461 -16.56 36.20 4.65
CA THR A 461 -15.54 35.26 5.17
C THR A 461 -15.80 33.85 4.66
N ILE A 462 -17.05 33.37 4.73
CA ILE A 462 -17.43 32.05 4.25
C ILE A 462 -17.26 31.98 2.72
N ASP A 463 -17.77 32.95 1.98
CA ASP A 463 -17.69 33.00 0.52
C ASP A 463 -16.22 32.95 0.05
N GLY A 464 -15.31 33.60 0.74
CA GLY A 464 -13.86 33.57 0.50
C GLY A 464 -13.23 32.20 0.73
N LYS A 465 -13.84 31.33 1.53
CA LYS A 465 -13.36 29.99 1.87
C LYS A 465 -14.00 28.89 1.00
N LEU A 466 -15.05 29.18 0.22
CA LEU A 466 -15.66 28.19 -0.68
C LEU A 466 -14.69 27.79 -1.78
N ASP A 467 -14.58 26.50 -2.03
CA ASP A 467 -13.92 25.97 -3.22
C ASP A 467 -14.95 25.77 -4.34
N LYS A 468 -15.11 26.78 -5.15
CA LYS A 468 -16.04 26.76 -6.29
C LYS A 468 -15.50 26.04 -7.50
N GLY A 469 -14.17 25.78 -7.54
CA GLY A 469 -13.50 25.28 -8.73
C GLY A 469 -13.53 26.32 -9.89
N THR A 470 -12.97 25.93 -11.03
CA THR A 470 -13.02 26.76 -12.23
C THR A 470 -14.43 26.72 -12.83
N ASN A 471 -15.01 27.89 -13.13
CA ASN A 471 -16.37 27.99 -13.69
C ASN A 471 -17.45 27.31 -12.82
N ASP A 472 -17.29 27.36 -11.51
CA ASP A 472 -18.24 26.77 -10.55
C ASP A 472 -18.34 25.23 -10.62
N ALA A 473 -17.27 24.57 -11.07
CA ALA A 473 -17.24 23.12 -11.30
C ALA A 473 -17.48 22.26 -10.06
N ASN A 474 -17.21 22.81 -8.85
CA ASN A 474 -17.41 22.13 -7.58
C ASN A 474 -18.79 22.39 -6.96
N ALA A 475 -19.68 23.11 -7.67
CA ALA A 475 -21.06 23.37 -7.23
C ALA A 475 -21.90 22.09 -7.29
N ILE A 476 -22.44 21.67 -6.15
CA ILE A 476 -23.36 20.53 -6.03
C ILE A 476 -24.75 21.07 -5.85
N LYS A 477 -25.56 21.04 -6.92
CA LYS A 477 -26.94 21.51 -6.90
C LYS A 477 -27.85 20.43 -6.31
N LEU A 478 -28.53 20.73 -5.21
CA LEU A 478 -29.48 19.82 -4.59
C LEU A 478 -30.84 19.90 -5.32
N LYS A 479 -31.62 18.83 -5.20
CA LYS A 479 -33.04 18.87 -5.58
C LYS A 479 -33.77 19.84 -4.67
N ALA A 480 -34.85 20.46 -5.19
CA ALA A 480 -35.70 21.29 -4.36
C ALA A 480 -36.28 20.47 -3.19
N THR A 481 -36.45 21.12 -2.01
CA THR A 481 -37.04 20.46 -0.84
C THR A 481 -38.45 19.92 -1.13
N ASP A 482 -38.70 18.70 -0.65
CA ASP A 482 -39.97 17.99 -0.80
C ASP A 482 -41.10 18.55 0.14
N ASP A 483 -42.24 17.84 0.22
CA ASP A 483 -43.37 18.22 1.06
C ASP A 483 -43.04 18.20 2.56
N ASN A 484 -42.01 17.45 2.96
CA ASN A 484 -41.49 17.40 4.32
C ASN A 484 -40.37 18.44 4.55
N GLY A 485 -40.11 19.32 3.58
CA GLY A 485 -39.05 20.31 3.65
C GLY A 485 -37.65 19.72 3.49
N VAL A 486 -37.52 18.46 3.02
CA VAL A 486 -36.25 17.71 3.03
C VAL A 486 -35.58 17.71 1.65
N THR A 487 -34.27 17.89 1.66
CA THR A 487 -33.38 17.55 0.53
C THR A 487 -32.12 16.88 1.05
N THR A 488 -31.50 16.03 0.23
CA THR A 488 -30.30 15.26 0.61
C THR A 488 -29.28 15.26 -0.52
N ALA A 489 -27.99 15.08 -0.14
CA ALA A 489 -26.91 14.76 -1.05
C ALA A 489 -25.97 13.72 -0.44
N ASN A 490 -25.56 12.72 -1.19
CA ASN A 490 -24.51 11.79 -0.76
C ASN A 490 -23.14 12.32 -1.22
N LEU A 491 -22.38 12.87 -0.26
CA LEU A 491 -21.18 13.67 -0.49
C LEU A 491 -19.91 12.86 -0.20
N PHE A 492 -18.88 13.05 -1.02
CA PHE A 492 -17.53 12.54 -0.74
C PHE A 492 -16.94 13.28 0.47
N ILE A 493 -16.45 12.52 1.46
CA ILE A 493 -15.94 13.10 2.71
C ILE A 493 -14.50 12.75 3.03
N GLY A 494 -13.84 11.92 2.20
CA GLY A 494 -12.43 11.61 2.38
C GLY A 494 -12.04 10.21 1.93
N THR A 495 -10.80 9.87 2.19
CA THR A 495 -10.21 8.58 1.85
C THR A 495 -9.43 8.01 3.03
N ASN A 496 -9.40 6.70 3.18
CA ASN A 496 -8.68 5.96 4.22
C ASN A 496 -9.01 6.49 5.63
N ASP A 497 -8.04 7.04 6.35
CA ASP A 497 -8.23 7.55 7.71
C ASP A 497 -8.94 8.91 7.78
N VAL A 498 -9.10 9.59 6.64
CA VAL A 498 -9.81 10.87 6.55
C VAL A 498 -11.28 10.57 6.25
N ALA A 499 -12.13 10.76 7.26
CA ALA A 499 -13.54 10.38 7.23
C ALA A 499 -14.48 11.55 7.55
N SER A 500 -14.06 12.78 7.28
CA SER A 500 -14.89 13.99 7.37
C SER A 500 -14.45 15.08 6.40
N LYS A 501 -15.41 15.89 5.96
CA LYS A 501 -15.15 17.04 5.08
C LYS A 501 -16.15 18.17 5.38
N ILE A 502 -15.67 19.42 5.30
CA ILE A 502 -16.52 20.60 5.51
C ILE A 502 -17.18 20.97 4.19
N TYR A 503 -18.50 21.13 4.26
CA TYR A 503 -19.33 21.62 3.17
C TYR A 503 -20.17 22.80 3.62
N CYS A 504 -20.34 23.79 2.76
CA CYS A 504 -21.19 24.95 2.99
C CYS A 504 -22.40 24.91 2.07
N VAL A 505 -23.59 25.09 2.65
CA VAL A 505 -24.88 25.09 1.97
C VAL A 505 -25.29 26.53 1.72
N VAL A 506 -25.55 26.87 0.47
CA VAL A 506 -26.02 28.18 0.03
C VAL A 506 -27.45 28.03 -0.48
N GLU A 507 -28.39 28.75 0.08
CA GLU A 507 -29.76 28.81 -0.44
C GLU A 507 -29.78 29.66 -1.72
N THR A 508 -30.14 29.06 -2.86
CA THR A 508 -30.20 29.75 -4.16
C THR A 508 -31.60 30.17 -4.54
N LYS A 509 -32.64 29.56 -3.91
CA LYS A 509 -34.02 29.95 -4.07
C LYS A 509 -34.79 29.66 -2.79
N ALA A 510 -35.46 30.65 -2.27
CA ALA A 510 -36.32 30.50 -1.10
C ALA A 510 -37.68 29.86 -1.47
N PRO A 511 -38.34 29.18 -0.50
CA PRO A 511 -39.73 28.75 -0.66
C PRO A 511 -40.66 29.94 -0.94
N ALA A 512 -41.78 29.70 -1.65
CA ALA A 512 -42.73 30.73 -1.96
C ALA A 512 -43.25 31.44 -0.70
N GLY A 513 -43.15 32.77 -0.65
CA GLY A 513 -43.58 33.60 0.48
C GLY A 513 -42.53 33.77 1.60
N PHE A 514 -41.31 33.23 1.41
CA PHE A 514 -40.22 33.35 2.39
C PHE A 514 -39.04 34.15 1.85
N LYS A 515 -38.27 34.75 2.75
CA LYS A 515 -37.07 35.52 2.42
C LYS A 515 -35.89 34.59 2.14
N LEU A 516 -35.11 34.90 1.11
CA LEU A 516 -33.88 34.18 0.79
C LEU A 516 -32.85 34.34 1.93
N ASN A 517 -32.31 33.25 2.42
CA ASN A 517 -31.18 33.28 3.33
C ASN A 517 -29.88 33.25 2.49
N GLU A 518 -29.29 34.42 2.29
CA GLU A 518 -28.08 34.57 1.46
C GLU A 518 -26.79 34.16 2.19
N THR A 519 -26.83 33.95 3.50
CA THR A 519 -25.65 33.58 4.28
C THR A 519 -25.42 32.07 4.20
N PRO A 520 -24.27 31.61 3.67
CA PRO A 520 -23.96 30.18 3.65
C PRO A 520 -23.90 29.62 5.06
N THR A 521 -24.34 28.39 5.22
CA THR A 521 -24.20 27.66 6.50
C THR A 521 -23.31 26.43 6.25
N CYS A 522 -22.24 26.30 7.04
CA CYS A 522 -21.26 25.26 6.85
C CYS A 522 -21.40 24.14 7.88
N TYR A 523 -21.18 22.91 7.46
CA TYR A 523 -21.30 21.71 8.26
C TYR A 523 -20.08 20.80 8.04
N GLU A 524 -19.60 20.15 9.09
CA GLU A 524 -18.62 19.09 8.99
C GLU A 524 -19.38 17.76 8.79
N VAL A 525 -19.40 17.27 7.56
CA VAL A 525 -20.04 16.00 7.20
C VAL A 525 -19.09 14.84 7.51
N LYS A 526 -19.56 13.85 8.28
CA LYS A 526 -18.77 12.73 8.84
C LYS A 526 -19.34 11.38 8.45
N VAL A 527 -18.49 10.33 8.50
CA VAL A 527 -18.95 8.93 8.37
C VAL A 527 -20.01 8.61 9.42
N GLU A 528 -21.05 7.95 9.00
CA GLU A 528 -22.11 7.42 9.87
C GLU A 528 -21.65 6.13 10.54
N THR A 529 -21.77 6.03 11.87
CA THR A 529 -21.53 4.76 12.56
C THR A 529 -22.68 3.78 12.30
N LYS A 530 -22.41 2.46 12.45
CA LYS A 530 -23.47 1.44 12.28
C LYS A 530 -24.65 1.64 13.21
N GLU A 531 -24.40 2.06 14.44
CA GLU A 531 -25.44 2.36 15.45
C GLU A 531 -26.26 3.57 15.04
N GLN A 532 -25.65 4.62 14.52
CA GLN A 532 -26.33 5.84 14.04
C GLN A 532 -27.18 5.54 12.80
N ALA A 533 -26.67 4.72 11.87
CA ALA A 533 -27.41 4.30 10.68
C ALA A 533 -28.61 3.40 11.03
N ALA A 534 -28.45 2.45 11.98
CA ALA A 534 -29.51 1.54 12.44
C ALA A 534 -30.63 2.28 13.21
N ALA A 535 -30.30 3.33 13.94
CA ALA A 535 -31.27 4.14 14.68
C ALA A 535 -32.07 5.13 13.80
N GLY A 536 -31.74 5.26 12.51
CA GLY A 536 -32.34 6.27 11.62
C GLY A 536 -32.03 7.70 12.04
N LEU A 537 -31.14 7.86 13.04
CA LEU A 537 -30.81 9.10 13.71
C LEU A 537 -29.38 9.49 13.34
N ASN A 538 -29.19 9.96 12.12
CA ASN A 538 -27.93 10.62 11.80
C ASN A 538 -27.99 12.10 12.18
N ASN A 539 -27.90 12.38 13.46
CA ASN A 539 -27.95 13.74 13.98
C ASN A 539 -26.73 14.58 13.55
N ASN A 540 -25.61 13.96 13.16
CA ASN A 540 -24.39 14.69 12.81
C ASN A 540 -24.41 15.30 11.41
N ASN A 541 -25.15 14.71 10.44
CA ASN A 541 -25.22 15.18 9.06
C ASN A 541 -26.65 15.64 8.70
N ALA A 542 -27.58 15.73 9.66
CA ALA A 542 -28.93 16.22 9.48
C ALA A 542 -29.07 17.61 10.12
N HIS A 543 -29.37 18.60 9.30
CA HIS A 543 -29.37 19.99 9.72
C HIS A 543 -30.66 20.70 9.30
N GLU A 544 -31.07 21.66 10.12
CA GLU A 544 -32.23 22.48 9.88
C GLU A 544 -31.82 23.88 9.40
N ILE A 545 -32.42 24.37 8.34
CA ILE A 545 -32.25 25.74 7.84
C ILE A 545 -33.61 26.47 7.93
N VAL A 546 -33.60 27.60 8.65
CA VAL A 546 -34.81 28.38 8.93
C VAL A 546 -34.94 29.57 7.99
N ASN A 547 -36.16 29.84 7.46
CA ASN A 547 -36.45 31.07 6.73
C ASN A 547 -37.58 31.83 7.41
N SER A 548 -37.42 33.17 7.47
CA SER A 548 -38.48 34.09 7.90
C SER A 548 -39.43 34.40 6.76
N GLN A 549 -40.69 34.73 7.08
CA GLN A 549 -41.66 35.18 6.07
C GLN A 549 -41.15 36.42 5.35
N ALA A 550 -41.39 36.48 4.04
CA ALA A 550 -41.07 37.65 3.25
C ALA A 550 -42.04 38.79 3.56
N THR A 551 -41.51 39.98 3.85
CA THR A 551 -42.28 41.20 3.91
C THR A 551 -42.78 41.60 2.52
N GLU A 552 -43.76 42.53 2.42
CA GLU A 552 -44.18 43.03 1.11
C GLU A 552 -43.04 43.67 0.32
N LEU A 553 -42.09 44.29 1.03
CA LEU A 553 -40.88 44.83 0.39
C LEU A 553 -39.97 43.72 -0.16
N ASP A 554 -39.80 42.63 0.58
CA ASP A 554 -39.00 41.46 0.13
C ASP A 554 -39.62 40.80 -1.12
N LYS A 555 -40.96 40.74 -1.19
CA LYS A 555 -41.68 40.21 -2.37
C LYS A 555 -41.46 41.06 -3.61
N ILE A 556 -41.46 42.40 -3.46
CA ILE A 556 -41.18 43.33 -4.56
C ILE A 556 -39.72 43.15 -5.04
N LEU A 557 -38.76 43.11 -4.08
CA LEU A 557 -37.35 42.99 -4.40
C LEU A 557 -36.99 41.64 -5.06
N SER A 558 -37.66 40.52 -4.66
CA SER A 558 -37.44 39.20 -5.26
C SER A 558 -37.88 39.06 -6.72
N ASN A 559 -38.83 39.87 -7.15
CA ASN A 559 -39.34 39.90 -8.54
C ASN A 559 -38.51 40.79 -9.46
N LEU A 560 -37.51 41.50 -8.95
CA LEU A 560 -36.62 42.31 -9.79
C LEU A 560 -35.45 41.47 -10.32
N PRO A 561 -35.05 41.64 -11.61
CA PRO A 561 -33.90 40.98 -12.16
C PRO A 561 -32.63 41.23 -11.33
N MET A 562 -31.78 40.24 -11.19
CA MET A 562 -30.55 40.30 -10.38
C MET A 562 -29.48 41.28 -10.89
N THR A 563 -29.77 42.05 -11.94
CA THR A 563 -28.89 43.10 -12.48
C THR A 563 -29.16 44.42 -11.79
N GLY A 564 -28.16 45.25 -11.54
CA GLY A 564 -28.11 46.62 -10.96
C GLY A 564 -29.38 47.34 -10.52
N ALA A 565 -30.56 46.91 -10.99
CA ALA A 565 -31.87 47.46 -10.71
C ALA A 565 -32.27 47.37 -9.18
N ARG A 566 -31.86 46.29 -8.48
CA ARG A 566 -32.14 46.17 -7.01
C ARG A 566 -31.49 47.27 -6.20
N GLY A 567 -30.23 47.62 -6.52
CA GLY A 567 -29.54 48.71 -5.87
C GLY A 567 -30.19 50.08 -6.19
N LEU A 568 -30.66 50.27 -7.41
CA LEU A 568 -31.30 51.51 -7.82
C LEU A 568 -32.65 51.69 -7.13
N VAL A 569 -33.49 50.64 -7.01
CA VAL A 569 -34.79 50.71 -6.33
C VAL A 569 -34.60 50.99 -4.81
N ILE A 570 -33.63 50.35 -4.16
CA ILE A 570 -33.33 50.62 -2.73
C ILE A 570 -32.86 52.07 -2.54
N LEU A 571 -31.98 52.58 -3.42
CA LEU A 571 -31.55 53.98 -3.37
C LEU A 571 -32.71 54.94 -3.62
N THR A 572 -33.63 54.64 -4.53
CA THR A 572 -34.79 55.48 -4.83
C THR A 572 -35.77 55.49 -3.67
N VAL A 573 -36.08 54.33 -3.07
CA VAL A 573 -36.96 54.25 -1.89
C VAL A 573 -36.34 54.97 -0.66
N CYS A 574 -35.05 54.75 -0.38
CA CYS A 574 -34.36 55.46 0.68
C CYS A 574 -34.29 56.97 0.42
N GLY A 575 -34.11 57.37 -0.81
CA GLY A 575 -34.14 58.80 -1.25
C GLY A 575 -35.51 59.44 -1.00
N ILE A 576 -36.60 58.77 -1.39
CA ILE A 576 -37.95 59.27 -1.19
C ILE A 576 -38.31 59.37 0.31
N VAL A 577 -37.96 58.36 1.11
CA VAL A 577 -38.19 58.36 2.55
C VAL A 577 -37.36 59.46 3.24
N GLY A 578 -36.12 59.66 2.81
CA GLY A 578 -35.24 60.74 3.29
C GLY A 578 -35.82 62.13 2.97
N ILE A 579 -36.31 62.34 1.77
CA ILE A 579 -36.94 63.60 1.36
C ILE A 579 -38.27 63.83 2.12
N ALA A 580 -39.11 62.82 2.26
CA ALA A 580 -40.35 62.91 3.04
C ALA A 580 -40.07 63.19 4.53
N GLY A 581 -39.06 62.56 5.12
CA GLY A 581 -38.61 62.80 6.52
C GLY A 581 -38.06 64.22 6.72
N THR A 582 -37.30 64.75 5.79
CA THR A 582 -36.79 66.12 5.84
C THR A 582 -37.88 67.14 5.65
N LEU A 583 -38.84 66.92 4.74
CA LEU A 583 -40.01 67.78 4.58
C LEU A 583 -40.90 67.78 5.83
N PHE A 584 -41.16 66.64 6.41
CA PHE A 584 -41.91 66.51 7.67
C PHE A 584 -41.18 67.22 8.80
N TYR A 585 -39.86 67.04 8.91
CA TYR A 585 -39.06 67.76 9.90
C TYR A 585 -39.16 69.33 9.76
N VAL A 586 -39.03 69.80 8.52
CA VAL A 586 -39.14 71.26 8.23
C VAL A 586 -40.54 71.81 8.54
N VAL A 587 -41.59 71.03 8.19
CA VAL A 587 -42.98 71.43 8.52
C VAL A 587 -43.22 71.45 10.06
N MET A 588 -42.71 70.43 10.76
CA MET A 588 -42.84 70.41 12.24
C MET A 588 -42.02 71.52 12.90
N LYS A 589 -40.86 71.85 12.40
CA LYS A 589 -40.03 72.94 12.85
C LYS A 589 -40.76 74.32 12.66
N ARG A 590 -41.31 74.55 11.47
CA ARG A 590 -42.06 75.76 11.20
C ARG A 590 -43.32 75.88 12.03
N ARG A 591 -44.02 74.79 12.33
CA ARG A 591 -45.18 74.81 13.25
C ARG A 591 -44.75 75.20 14.70
N LYS A 592 -43.65 74.70 15.19
CA LYS A 592 -43.10 75.05 16.49
C LYS A 592 -42.64 76.51 16.56
N GLU A 593 -42.15 77.06 15.50
CA GLU A 593 -41.78 78.47 15.43
C GLU A 593 -42.99 79.39 15.38
N GLN A 594 -44.14 78.97 14.82
CA GLN A 594 -45.40 79.70 14.78
C GLN A 594 -46.18 79.60 16.09
N GLU A 595 -45.90 78.62 16.95
CA GLU A 595 -46.54 78.51 18.31
C GLU A 595 -45.74 79.25 19.39
N GLN A 596 -44.58 79.89 19.02
CA GLN A 596 -43.72 80.66 19.91
C GLN A 596 -43.76 82.20 19.64
N GLU A 597 -44.51 82.68 18.64
CA GLU A 597 -44.94 84.08 18.41
C GLU A 597 -46.33 84.29 18.94
#